data_d37b6fd7b9bbf14ad460361198d3fc1e
#
_entry.id   d37b6fd7b9bbf14ad460361198d3fc1e
#
_cell.length_a   1.000
_cell.length_b   1.000
_cell.length_c   1.000
_cell.angle_alpha   90.00
_cell.angle_beta   90.00
_cell.angle_gamma   90.00
#
_symmetry.space_group_name_H-M   'P 1'
#
loop_
_entity.id
_entity.type
_entity.pdbx_description
1 polymer ?
#
loop_
_entity_poly.entity_id
_entity_poly.type
_entity_poly.pdbx_seq_one_letter_code
_entity_poly.pdbx_strand_id
1 'polypeptide(L)'
;MTVLTSTPQRFRELSEGLSTSQLQDHPVPGKWSIHEIVAHLTDSELMFSARCRYILYEENKPLIGFDQDRLMAGWRREQESFEDTLERFRAMRRAQLRMFRAASPADLARTATHDEYGLESASDYIFKIAGHDVNHLEQIVRLRPLLVAAPQK
;
A
#
# COMPACT_ATOMS: atom_id res chain seq x y z
N MET A 1 -10.57 4.89 -9.03
CA MET A 1 -10.92 5.51 -7.72
C MET A 1 -11.68 4.55 -6.78
N THR A 2 -12.61 3.73 -7.27
CA THR A 2 -13.38 2.79 -6.42
C THR A 2 -12.47 1.84 -5.62
N VAL A 3 -11.49 1.19 -6.27
CA VAL A 3 -10.51 0.31 -5.60
C VAL A 3 -9.83 1.05 -4.45
N LEU A 4 -9.20 2.19 -4.73
CA LEU A 4 -8.45 2.96 -3.73
C LEU A 4 -9.31 3.35 -2.51
N THR A 5 -10.60 3.62 -2.74
CA THR A 5 -11.54 3.98 -1.67
C THR A 5 -11.91 2.76 -0.81
N SER A 6 -12.05 1.58 -1.41
CA SER A 6 -12.50 0.36 -0.72
C SER A 6 -11.37 -0.43 -0.04
N THR A 7 -10.13 -0.30 -0.51
CA THR A 7 -8.98 -1.09 -0.01
C THR A 7 -8.83 -1.08 1.52
N PRO A 8 -8.90 0.07 2.23
CA PRO A 8 -8.73 0.06 3.68
C PRO A 8 -9.81 -0.75 4.41
N GLN A 9 -11.05 -0.72 3.91
CA GLN A 9 -12.13 -1.51 4.47
C GLN A 9 -11.95 -2.99 4.15
N ARG A 10 -11.48 -3.34 2.95
CA ARG A 10 -11.19 -4.72 2.55
C ARG A 10 -10.10 -5.35 3.42
N PHE A 11 -9.06 -4.59 3.79
CA PHE A 11 -8.04 -5.09 4.73
C PHE A 11 -8.65 -5.41 6.09
N ARG A 12 -9.52 -4.55 6.64
CA ARG A 12 -10.21 -4.81 7.89
C ARG A 12 -11.06 -6.08 7.81
N GLU A 13 -11.88 -6.23 6.78
CA GLU A 13 -12.73 -7.41 6.58
C GLU A 13 -11.92 -8.71 6.47
N LEU A 14 -10.80 -8.67 5.74
CA LEU A 14 -9.93 -9.82 5.54
C LEU A 14 -9.11 -10.19 6.78
N SER A 15 -8.89 -9.26 7.70
CA SER A 15 -8.20 -9.49 8.97
C SER A 15 -9.16 -9.83 10.12
N GLU A 16 -10.46 -9.65 9.94
CA GLU A 16 -11.45 -9.88 10.97
C GLU A 16 -11.45 -11.33 11.48
N GLY A 17 -11.45 -11.49 12.80
CA GLY A 17 -11.43 -12.79 13.47
C GLY A 17 -10.07 -13.48 13.49
N LEU A 18 -9.01 -12.87 12.94
CA LEU A 18 -7.64 -13.37 13.08
C LEU A 18 -6.98 -12.79 14.34
N SER A 19 -6.30 -13.63 15.10
CA SER A 19 -5.48 -13.20 16.24
C SER A 19 -4.21 -12.48 15.76
N THR A 20 -3.57 -11.73 16.66
CA THR A 20 -2.28 -11.08 16.38
C THR A 20 -1.24 -12.07 15.88
N SER A 21 -1.16 -13.27 16.50
CA SER A 21 -0.24 -14.32 16.06
C SER A 21 -0.53 -14.81 14.64
N GLN A 22 -1.80 -14.97 14.28
CA GLN A 22 -2.20 -15.35 12.92
C GLN A 22 -1.88 -14.25 11.89
N LEU A 23 -2.08 -12.97 12.24
CA LEU A 23 -1.75 -11.86 11.36
C LEU A 23 -0.24 -11.76 11.08
N GLN A 24 0.59 -12.22 12.00
CA GLN A 24 2.05 -12.23 11.91
C GLN A 24 2.64 -13.56 11.41
N ASP A 25 1.82 -14.59 11.26
CA ASP A 25 2.28 -15.91 10.82
C ASP A 25 2.61 -15.93 9.32
N HIS A 26 3.54 -16.82 8.95
CA HIS A 26 4.00 -17.06 7.59
C HIS A 26 3.55 -18.44 7.12
N PRO A 27 2.26 -18.61 6.73
CA PRO A 27 1.73 -19.91 6.36
C PRO A 27 2.36 -20.47 5.07
N VAL A 28 3.00 -19.60 4.28
CA VAL A 28 3.76 -19.98 3.09
C VAL A 28 5.22 -19.53 3.28
N PRO A 29 6.18 -20.48 3.29
CA PRO A 29 7.60 -20.15 3.47
C PRO A 29 8.11 -19.11 2.46
N GLY A 30 8.83 -18.11 2.96
CA GLY A 30 9.41 -17.05 2.13
C GLY A 30 8.41 -16.03 1.57
N LYS A 31 7.14 -16.07 2.03
CA LYS A 31 6.14 -15.06 1.70
C LYS A 31 5.82 -14.22 2.92
N TRP A 32 5.40 -12.98 2.68
CA TRP A 32 5.00 -12.05 3.73
C TRP A 32 3.75 -12.53 4.48
N SER A 33 3.67 -12.22 5.76
CA SER A 33 2.47 -12.33 6.58
C SER A 33 1.44 -11.26 6.18
N ILE A 34 0.19 -11.38 6.64
CA ILE A 34 -0.83 -10.35 6.40
C ILE A 34 -0.38 -9.00 6.97
N HIS A 35 0.21 -8.98 8.16
CA HIS A 35 0.70 -7.75 8.76
C HIS A 35 1.82 -7.10 7.93
N GLU A 36 2.77 -7.89 7.44
CA GLU A 36 3.85 -7.39 6.57
C GLU A 36 3.32 -6.84 5.24
N ILE A 37 2.30 -7.47 4.65
CA ILE A 37 1.65 -6.96 3.43
C ILE A 37 1.03 -5.58 3.69
N VAL A 38 0.30 -5.40 4.80
CA VAL A 38 -0.32 -4.11 5.12
C VAL A 38 0.73 -3.05 5.46
N ALA A 39 1.82 -3.42 6.14
CA ALA A 39 2.95 -2.53 6.41
C ALA A 39 3.64 -2.09 5.12
N HIS A 40 3.93 -3.02 4.20
CA HIS A 40 4.48 -2.72 2.89
C HIS A 40 3.58 -1.74 2.09
N LEU A 41 2.27 -1.97 2.10
CA LEU A 41 1.33 -1.07 1.43
C LEU A 41 1.30 0.32 2.08
N THR A 42 1.49 0.39 3.39
CA THR A 42 1.56 1.66 4.12
C THR A 42 2.80 2.46 3.72
N ASP A 43 3.95 1.81 3.63
CA ASP A 43 5.20 2.45 3.19
C ASP A 43 5.12 2.84 1.71
N SER A 44 4.55 1.97 0.87
CA SER A 44 4.30 2.29 -0.54
C SER A 44 3.35 3.47 -0.71
N GLU A 45 2.30 3.58 0.12
CA GLU A 45 1.38 4.73 0.12
C GLU A 45 2.10 6.03 0.44
N LEU A 46 3.05 6.01 1.39
CA LEU A 46 3.90 7.17 1.70
C LEU A 46 4.72 7.60 0.48
N MET A 47 5.41 6.65 -0.17
CA MET A 47 6.25 6.92 -1.33
C MET A 47 5.43 7.41 -2.53
N PHE A 48 4.32 6.74 -2.85
CA PHE A 48 3.42 7.16 -3.92
C PHE A 48 2.80 8.52 -3.64
N SER A 49 2.43 8.79 -2.39
CA SER A 49 1.88 10.08 -1.98
C SER A 49 2.88 11.23 -2.17
N ALA A 50 4.17 11.00 -1.88
CA ALA A 50 5.23 11.97 -2.11
C ALA A 50 5.43 12.21 -3.62
N ARG A 51 5.53 11.13 -4.42
CA ARG A 51 5.70 11.21 -5.88
C ARG A 51 4.54 11.94 -6.56
N CYS A 52 3.31 11.63 -6.19
CA CYS A 52 2.14 12.34 -6.70
C CYS A 52 2.19 13.85 -6.40
N ARG A 53 2.69 14.25 -5.22
CA ARG A 53 2.87 15.67 -4.90
C ARG A 53 3.96 16.31 -5.74
N TYR A 54 5.05 15.62 -6.01
CA TYR A 54 6.09 16.12 -6.92
C TYR A 54 5.54 16.36 -8.32
N ILE A 55 4.79 15.41 -8.87
CA ILE A 55 4.16 15.56 -10.19
C ILE A 55 3.18 16.74 -10.21
N LEU A 56 2.34 16.86 -9.17
CA LEU A 56 1.25 17.85 -9.17
C LEU A 56 1.72 19.28 -8.85
N TYR A 57 2.75 19.42 -8.01
CA TYR A 57 3.06 20.72 -7.40
C TYR A 57 4.50 21.20 -7.60
N GLU A 58 5.40 20.35 -8.11
CA GLU A 58 6.78 20.71 -8.37
C GLU A 58 7.08 20.65 -9.87
N GLU A 59 8.09 21.40 -10.31
CA GLU A 59 8.58 21.34 -11.69
C GLU A 59 9.91 20.58 -11.73
N ASN A 60 10.05 19.68 -12.73
CA ASN A 60 11.28 18.92 -12.99
C ASN A 60 11.82 18.13 -11.79
N LYS A 61 10.98 17.78 -10.83
CA LYS A 61 11.38 16.95 -9.70
C LYS A 61 11.48 15.49 -10.14
N PRO A 62 12.65 14.85 -10.06
CA PRO A 62 12.78 13.43 -10.42
C PRO A 62 12.07 12.56 -9.39
N LEU A 63 11.49 11.45 -9.86
CA LEU A 63 10.91 10.41 -9.02
C LEU A 63 11.94 9.30 -8.84
N ILE A 64 12.29 9.05 -7.60
CA ILE A 64 13.33 8.07 -7.27
C ILE A 64 12.69 6.74 -6.86
N GLY A 65 13.23 5.63 -7.37
CA GLY A 65 12.90 4.28 -6.96
C GLY A 65 13.23 4.01 -5.49
N PHE A 66 12.64 2.97 -4.93
CA PHE A 66 12.99 2.49 -3.59
C PHE A 66 12.98 0.97 -3.56
N ASP A 67 13.89 0.42 -2.77
CA ASP A 67 13.99 -1.02 -2.54
C ASP A 67 13.00 -1.44 -1.44
N GLN A 68 11.88 -2.01 -1.87
CA GLN A 68 10.82 -2.48 -0.98
C GLN A 68 11.27 -3.58 -0.03
N ASP A 69 12.15 -4.49 -0.49
CA ASP A 69 12.60 -5.61 0.31
C ASP A 69 13.53 -5.13 1.43
N ARG A 70 14.36 -4.12 1.13
CA ARG A 70 15.21 -3.46 2.13
C ARG A 70 14.39 -2.69 3.15
N LEU A 71 13.33 -1.99 2.74
CA LEU A 71 12.42 -1.32 3.67
C LEU A 71 11.74 -2.35 4.59
N MET A 72 11.20 -3.43 4.04
CA MET A 72 10.57 -4.49 4.82
C MET A 72 11.54 -5.23 5.73
N ALA A 73 12.79 -5.43 5.33
CA ALA A 73 13.82 -6.01 6.18
C ALA A 73 14.19 -5.12 7.39
N GLY A 74 14.05 -3.80 7.23
CA GLY A 74 14.26 -2.83 8.31
C GLY A 74 13.05 -2.63 9.23
N TRP A 75 11.87 -3.08 8.81
CA TRP A 75 10.64 -2.91 9.59
C TRP A 75 10.60 -3.85 10.80
N ARG A 76 10.26 -3.30 11.97
CA ARG A 76 10.21 -4.04 13.23
C ARG A 76 8.78 -4.20 13.70
N ARG A 77 8.24 -5.39 13.55
CA ARG A 77 6.85 -5.76 13.90
C ARG A 77 6.49 -5.47 15.36
N GLU A 78 7.48 -5.56 16.26
CA GLU A 78 7.31 -5.34 17.69
C GLU A 78 7.02 -3.87 18.03
N GLN A 79 7.29 -2.95 17.12
CA GLN A 79 7.15 -1.51 17.32
C GLN A 79 5.79 -0.97 16.89
N GLU A 80 5.01 -1.73 16.12
CA GLU A 80 3.72 -1.28 15.61
C GLU A 80 2.71 -2.42 15.60
N SER A 81 1.52 -2.18 16.13
CA SER A 81 0.43 -3.13 16.05
C SER A 81 -0.19 -3.15 14.64
N PHE A 82 -0.89 -4.23 14.30
CA PHE A 82 -1.64 -4.30 13.04
C PHE A 82 -2.67 -3.18 12.92
N GLU A 83 -3.36 -2.84 14.01
CA GLU A 83 -4.35 -1.77 14.03
C GLU A 83 -3.71 -0.40 13.79
N ASP A 84 -2.54 -0.12 14.38
CA ASP A 84 -1.82 1.14 14.14
C ASP A 84 -1.35 1.24 12.68
N THR A 85 -0.80 0.15 12.13
CA THR A 85 -0.42 0.06 10.71
C THR A 85 -1.60 0.34 9.79
N LEU A 86 -2.73 -0.31 10.05
CA LEU A 86 -3.96 -0.13 9.26
C LEU A 86 -4.52 1.29 9.38
N GLU A 87 -4.51 1.88 10.57
CA GLU A 87 -4.99 3.26 10.77
C GLU A 87 -4.08 4.27 10.06
N ARG A 88 -2.77 4.09 10.12
CA ARG A 88 -1.80 4.89 9.37
C ARG A 88 -2.07 4.81 7.86
N PHE A 89 -2.25 3.60 7.32
CA PHE A 89 -2.62 3.39 5.92
C PHE A 89 -3.92 4.13 5.55
N ARG A 90 -4.97 3.98 6.38
CA ARG A 90 -6.28 4.63 6.17
C ARG A 90 -6.16 6.15 6.16
N ALA A 91 -5.40 6.72 7.09
CA ALA A 91 -5.22 8.17 7.18
C ALA A 91 -4.51 8.73 5.94
N MET A 92 -3.45 8.07 5.50
CA MET A 92 -2.67 8.46 4.31
C MET A 92 -3.52 8.31 3.04
N ARG A 93 -4.23 7.20 2.85
CA ARG A 93 -5.13 6.97 1.72
C ARG A 93 -6.23 8.02 1.65
N ARG A 94 -6.85 8.40 2.78
CA ARG A 94 -7.84 9.49 2.81
C ARG A 94 -7.24 10.82 2.32
N ALA A 95 -6.01 11.13 2.74
CA ALA A 95 -5.34 12.35 2.31
C ALA A 95 -5.02 12.32 0.81
N GLN A 96 -4.55 11.22 0.29
CA GLN A 96 -4.24 11.02 -1.12
C GLN A 96 -5.50 11.09 -2.00
N LEU A 97 -6.58 10.45 -1.58
CA LEU A 97 -7.86 10.52 -2.29
C LEU A 97 -8.41 11.95 -2.37
N ARG A 98 -8.27 12.76 -1.31
CA ARG A 98 -8.65 14.18 -1.35
C ARG A 98 -7.83 14.95 -2.38
N MET A 99 -6.53 14.72 -2.43
CA MET A 99 -5.63 15.33 -3.41
C MET A 99 -6.06 14.99 -4.86
N PHE A 100 -6.27 13.72 -5.17
CA PHE A 100 -6.71 13.29 -6.50
C PHE A 100 -8.09 13.82 -6.91
N ARG A 101 -9.01 13.93 -5.96
CA ARG A 101 -10.36 14.49 -6.21
C ARG A 101 -10.34 16.00 -6.46
N ALA A 102 -9.38 16.72 -5.91
CA ALA A 102 -9.21 18.14 -6.09
C ALA A 102 -8.43 18.50 -7.37
N ALA A 103 -7.68 17.56 -7.93
CA ALA A 103 -6.88 17.78 -9.13
C ALA A 103 -7.77 17.89 -10.38
N SER A 104 -7.48 18.89 -11.22
CA SER A 104 -8.11 19.05 -12.54
C SER A 104 -7.58 17.98 -13.53
N PRO A 105 -8.25 17.77 -14.66
CA PRO A 105 -7.72 16.91 -15.74
C PRO A 105 -6.32 17.35 -16.21
N ALA A 106 -6.05 18.65 -16.25
CA ALA A 106 -4.74 19.18 -16.61
C ALA A 106 -3.67 18.82 -15.55
N ASP A 107 -4.01 18.91 -14.25
CA ASP A 107 -3.11 18.50 -13.18
C ASP A 107 -2.81 17.01 -13.27
N LEU A 108 -3.82 16.17 -13.51
CA LEU A 108 -3.65 14.73 -13.63
C LEU A 108 -2.80 14.32 -14.86
N ALA A 109 -2.75 15.15 -15.88
CA ALA A 109 -1.89 14.95 -17.05
C ALA A 109 -0.44 15.44 -16.86
N ARG A 110 -0.13 16.14 -15.76
CA ARG A 110 1.25 16.55 -15.44
C ARG A 110 2.13 15.32 -15.25
N THR A 111 3.39 15.44 -15.66
CA THR A 111 4.35 14.33 -15.67
C THR A 111 5.62 14.67 -14.90
N ALA A 112 6.32 13.62 -14.43
CA ALA A 112 7.68 13.69 -13.95
C ALA A 112 8.45 12.45 -14.43
N THR A 113 9.77 12.52 -14.44
CA THR A 113 10.62 11.41 -14.87
C THR A 113 10.97 10.53 -13.66
N HIS A 114 10.61 9.26 -13.74
CA HIS A 114 11.04 8.23 -12.79
C HIS A 114 12.39 7.65 -13.28
N ASP A 115 13.31 7.39 -12.36
CA ASP A 115 14.65 6.88 -12.67
C ASP A 115 14.64 5.49 -13.33
N GLU A 116 13.64 4.65 -13.01
CA GLU A 116 13.49 3.28 -13.55
C GLU A 116 12.44 3.18 -14.66
N TYR A 117 11.35 3.96 -14.60
CA TYR A 117 10.17 3.77 -15.47
C TYR A 117 9.99 4.87 -16.51
N GLY A 118 10.85 5.89 -16.50
CA GLY A 118 10.78 7.01 -17.43
C GLY A 118 9.65 7.99 -17.10
N LEU A 119 9.02 8.57 -18.11
CA LEU A 119 8.00 9.60 -17.95
C LEU A 119 6.69 9.00 -17.43
N GLU A 120 6.20 9.52 -16.31
CA GLU A 120 4.97 9.09 -15.65
C GLU A 120 4.08 10.27 -15.30
N SER A 121 2.76 10.13 -15.54
CA SER A 121 1.77 11.13 -15.17
C SER A 121 1.17 10.88 -13.78
N ALA A 122 0.52 11.90 -13.22
CA ALA A 122 -0.24 11.73 -11.98
C ALA A 122 -1.41 10.73 -12.16
N SER A 123 -2.02 10.65 -13.35
CA SER A 123 -3.04 9.65 -13.66
C SER A 123 -2.49 8.23 -13.68
N ASP A 124 -1.26 8.01 -14.19
CA ASP A 124 -0.62 6.69 -14.18
C ASP A 124 -0.44 6.17 -12.75
N TYR A 125 -0.12 7.05 -11.80
CA TYR A 125 -0.03 6.68 -10.39
C TYR A 125 -1.36 6.22 -9.80
N ILE A 126 -2.49 6.79 -10.20
CA ILE A 126 -3.81 6.31 -9.76
C ILE A 126 -4.00 4.84 -10.17
N PHE A 127 -3.63 4.49 -11.41
CA PHE A 127 -3.73 3.11 -11.90
C PHE A 127 -2.70 2.19 -11.24
N LYS A 128 -1.47 2.65 -11.06
CA LYS A 128 -0.41 1.88 -10.36
C LYS A 128 -0.81 1.52 -8.94
N ILE A 129 -1.26 2.50 -8.16
CA ILE A 129 -1.70 2.30 -6.78
C ILE A 129 -2.89 1.32 -6.75
N ALA A 130 -3.86 1.48 -7.65
CA ALA A 130 -5.02 0.58 -7.71
C ALA A 130 -4.61 -0.86 -8.05
N GLY A 131 -3.72 -1.05 -9.02
CA GLY A 131 -3.19 -2.37 -9.38
C GLY A 131 -2.39 -3.00 -8.25
N HIS A 132 -1.58 -2.22 -7.56
CA HIS A 132 -0.81 -2.63 -6.39
C HIS A 132 -1.72 -3.10 -5.24
N ASP A 133 -2.76 -2.32 -4.93
CA ASP A 133 -3.78 -2.69 -3.94
C ASP A 133 -4.47 -4.03 -4.28
N VAL A 134 -4.92 -4.20 -5.53
CA VAL A 134 -5.59 -5.42 -5.98
C VAL A 134 -4.68 -6.63 -5.82
N ASN A 135 -3.42 -6.52 -6.27
CA ASN A 135 -2.44 -7.61 -6.15
C ASN A 135 -2.26 -8.07 -4.69
N HIS A 136 -2.12 -7.12 -3.76
CA HIS A 136 -1.92 -7.44 -2.35
C HIS A 136 -3.19 -7.89 -1.64
N LEU A 137 -4.36 -7.38 -2.00
CA LEU A 137 -5.64 -7.92 -1.53
C LEU A 137 -5.81 -9.39 -1.93
N GLU A 138 -5.46 -9.76 -3.17
CA GLU A 138 -5.49 -11.15 -3.63
C GLU A 138 -4.50 -12.04 -2.86
N GLN A 139 -3.32 -11.52 -2.50
CA GLN A 139 -2.39 -12.26 -1.66
C GLN A 139 -3.00 -12.57 -0.29
N ILE A 140 -3.63 -11.59 0.36
CA ILE A 140 -4.29 -11.77 1.64
C ILE A 140 -5.46 -12.76 1.53
N VAL A 141 -6.26 -12.67 0.47
CA VAL A 141 -7.36 -13.63 0.21
C VAL A 141 -6.85 -15.07 0.13
N ARG A 142 -5.66 -15.28 -0.46
CA ARG A 142 -5.06 -16.62 -0.54
C ARG A 142 -4.46 -17.09 0.79
N LEU A 143 -3.92 -16.20 1.61
CA LEU A 143 -3.30 -16.52 2.90
C LEU A 143 -4.34 -16.83 4.00
N ARG A 144 -5.44 -16.08 4.03
CA ARG A 144 -6.45 -16.14 5.09
C ARG A 144 -6.98 -17.55 5.38
N PRO A 145 -7.38 -18.38 4.37
CA PRO A 145 -7.84 -19.75 4.64
C PRO A 145 -6.81 -20.64 5.33
N LEU A 146 -5.53 -20.46 5.02
CA LEU A 146 -4.42 -21.23 5.62
C LEU A 146 -4.27 -20.91 7.11
N LEU A 147 -4.50 -19.63 7.48
CA LEU A 147 -4.40 -19.16 8.86
C LEU A 147 -5.61 -19.57 9.73
N VAL A 148 -6.80 -19.62 9.13
CA VAL A 148 -8.02 -20.06 9.83
C VAL A 148 -8.04 -21.59 10.04
N ALA A 149 -7.50 -22.35 9.09
CA ALA A 149 -7.44 -23.82 9.16
C ALA A 149 -6.36 -24.35 10.11
N ALA A 150 -5.37 -23.51 10.47
CA ALA A 150 -4.30 -23.93 11.38
C ALA A 150 -4.84 -24.12 12.81
N PRO A 151 -4.55 -25.23 13.52
CA PRO A 151 -4.93 -25.39 14.91
C PRO A 151 -4.29 -24.28 15.73
N GLN A 152 -5.10 -23.62 16.58
CA GLN A 152 -4.58 -22.62 17.53
C GLN A 152 -3.60 -23.31 18.48
N LYS A 153 -2.35 -22.87 18.47
CA LYS A 153 -1.31 -23.33 19.41
C LYS A 153 -1.44 -22.62 20.75
#